data_5daeda88d53b12314acc8960f02d270a
#
_entry.id   5daeda88d53b12314acc8960f02d270a
#
_cell.length_a   1.000
_cell.length_b   1.000
_cell.length_c   1.000
_cell.angle_alpha   90.00
_cell.angle_beta   90.00
_cell.angle_gamma   90.00
#
_symmetry.space_group_name_H-M   'P 1'
#
loop_
_entity.id
_entity.type
_entity.pdbx_description
1 polymer ?
#
loop_
_entity_poly.entity_id
_entity_poly.type
_entity_poly.pdbx_seq_one_letter_code
_entity_poly.pdbx_strand_id
1 'polypeptide(L)'
;LSEAMTQRVLDCSRALALALGTRGLVNIQYLVFRDELYVIEVNPRASRTVPYLSKISGLHMADVATHVMMGESLESLGCADGLAPAPEYVGIKVPVFSFEKVPDANSLLGPEMKSTGEVLGIGRTFTEALYKGLTAAGFRFVSAHGEERPGVLLSVENRQLGEIGELVRRLDAQGKHTYMPRRTRPRPSRPWAYTPLTSDTSRAPR
;
A
#
# COMPACT_ATOMS: atom_id res chain seq x y z
N LEU A 1 -8.57 9.24 9.58
CA LEU A 1 -9.01 10.64 9.51
C LEU A 1 -9.90 10.94 10.72
N SER A 2 -9.86 12.19 11.22
CA SER A 2 -10.84 12.66 12.20
C SER A 2 -12.20 12.82 11.53
N GLU A 3 -13.27 12.82 12.32
CA GLU A 3 -14.63 13.03 11.82
C GLU A 3 -14.75 14.38 11.09
N ALA A 4 -14.20 15.44 11.67
CA ALA A 4 -14.18 16.77 11.06
C ALA A 4 -13.46 16.78 9.71
N MET A 5 -12.32 16.08 9.57
CA MET A 5 -11.61 15.99 8.31
C MET A 5 -12.38 15.13 7.28
N THR A 6 -13.05 14.08 7.74
CA THR A 6 -13.91 13.25 6.88
C THR A 6 -15.04 14.09 6.31
N GLN A 7 -15.69 14.91 7.14
CA GLN A 7 -16.75 15.80 6.66
C GLN A 7 -16.21 16.83 5.65
N ARG A 8 -15.04 17.44 5.90
CA ARG A 8 -14.41 18.36 4.93
C ARG A 8 -14.14 17.69 3.58
N VAL A 9 -13.68 16.43 3.58
CA VAL A 9 -13.47 15.65 2.35
C VAL A 9 -14.80 15.43 1.62
N LEU A 10 -15.87 15.09 2.32
CA LEU A 10 -17.19 14.88 1.74
C LEU A 10 -17.74 16.17 1.10
N ASP A 11 -17.68 17.28 1.83
CA ASP A 11 -18.19 18.58 1.35
C ASP A 11 -17.40 19.04 0.11
N CYS A 12 -16.07 18.93 0.15
CA CYS A 12 -15.21 19.24 -0.97
C CYS A 12 -15.50 18.35 -2.19
N SER A 13 -15.66 17.03 -1.97
CA SER A 13 -15.97 16.08 -3.04
C SER A 13 -17.31 16.39 -3.71
N ARG A 14 -18.34 16.71 -2.90
CA ARG A 14 -19.66 17.12 -3.38
C ARG A 14 -19.56 18.40 -4.22
N ALA A 15 -18.89 19.43 -3.70
CA ALA A 15 -18.74 20.70 -4.40
C ALA A 15 -18.02 20.53 -5.75
N LEU A 16 -16.94 19.76 -5.79
CA LEU A 16 -16.20 19.48 -7.02
C LEU A 16 -17.02 18.69 -8.03
N ALA A 17 -17.70 17.63 -7.61
CA ALA A 17 -18.53 16.81 -8.49
C ALA A 17 -19.67 17.61 -9.11
N LEU A 18 -20.33 18.45 -8.34
CA LEU A 18 -21.41 19.34 -8.82
C LEU A 18 -20.89 20.42 -9.75
N ALA A 19 -19.78 21.09 -9.40
CA ALA A 19 -19.18 22.12 -10.24
C ALA A 19 -18.72 21.60 -11.60
N LEU A 20 -18.26 20.35 -11.64
CA LEU A 20 -17.87 19.68 -12.89
C LEU A 20 -19.04 19.07 -13.66
N GLY A 21 -20.26 19.10 -13.12
CA GLY A 21 -21.42 18.46 -13.72
C GLY A 21 -21.22 16.96 -13.92
N THR A 22 -20.51 16.30 -13.01
CA THR A 22 -20.14 14.88 -13.13
C THR A 22 -21.38 14.00 -13.17
N ARG A 23 -21.47 13.14 -14.19
CA ARG A 23 -22.46 12.05 -14.27
C ARG A 23 -21.70 10.72 -14.34
N GLY A 24 -21.91 9.87 -13.34
CA GLY A 24 -21.21 8.61 -13.20
C GLY A 24 -20.07 8.68 -12.19
N LEU A 25 -18.85 8.32 -12.60
CA LEU A 25 -17.72 8.19 -11.69
C LEU A 25 -16.79 9.41 -11.72
N VAL A 26 -16.32 9.77 -10.55
CA VAL A 26 -15.23 10.74 -10.37
C VAL A 26 -14.23 10.18 -9.36
N ASN A 27 -12.95 10.33 -9.66
CA ASN A 27 -11.86 10.00 -8.74
C ASN A 27 -11.19 11.31 -8.32
N ILE A 28 -11.12 11.56 -7.01
CA ILE A 28 -10.50 12.76 -6.45
C ILE A 28 -9.36 12.31 -5.54
N GLN A 29 -8.19 12.89 -5.70
CA GLN A 29 -7.05 12.64 -4.85
C GLN A 29 -6.82 13.84 -3.92
N TYR A 30 -6.70 13.53 -2.65
CA TYR A 30 -6.49 14.49 -1.59
C TYR A 30 -5.17 14.27 -0.87
N LEU A 31 -4.61 15.34 -0.35
CA LEU A 31 -3.54 15.35 0.64
C LEU A 31 -4.05 16.03 1.91
N VAL A 32 -3.85 15.40 3.05
CA VAL A 32 -4.06 16.02 4.36
C VAL A 32 -2.70 16.28 4.98
N PHE A 33 -2.42 17.54 5.25
CA PHE A 33 -1.17 17.97 5.87
C PHE A 33 -1.45 19.07 6.90
N ARG A 34 -1.02 18.89 8.13
CA ARG A 34 -1.22 19.83 9.24
C ARG A 34 -2.69 20.28 9.41
N ASP A 35 -3.61 19.30 9.37
CA ASP A 35 -5.06 19.52 9.42
C ASP A 35 -5.66 20.34 8.28
N GLU A 36 -4.89 20.60 7.22
CA GLU A 36 -5.38 21.21 5.99
C GLU A 36 -5.63 20.18 4.90
N LEU A 37 -6.71 20.36 4.14
CA LEU A 37 -7.11 19.52 3.02
C LEU A 37 -6.69 20.16 1.70
N TYR A 38 -5.91 19.43 0.92
CA TYR A 38 -5.45 19.83 -0.41
C TYR A 38 -6.00 18.89 -1.46
N VAL A 39 -6.52 19.43 -2.56
CA VAL A 39 -6.89 18.67 -3.74
C VAL A 39 -5.66 18.53 -4.64
N ILE A 40 -5.25 17.30 -4.93
CA ILE A 40 -4.13 17.03 -5.83
C ILE A 40 -4.63 16.99 -7.27
N GLU A 41 -5.67 16.18 -7.53
CA GLU A 41 -6.27 16.07 -8.85
C GLU A 41 -7.71 15.59 -8.78
N VAL A 42 -8.47 15.91 -9.82
CA VAL A 42 -9.86 15.46 -10.01
C VAL A 42 -9.97 14.82 -11.39
N ASN A 43 -10.38 13.56 -11.42
CA ASN A 43 -10.54 12.79 -12.65
C ASN A 43 -12.02 12.37 -12.82
N PRO A 44 -12.83 13.09 -13.62
CA PRO A 44 -14.24 12.74 -13.86
C PRO A 44 -14.36 11.56 -14.85
N ARG A 45 -13.87 10.42 -14.43
CA ARG A 45 -13.86 9.16 -15.21
C ARG A 45 -13.68 7.97 -14.29
N ALA A 46 -13.95 6.77 -14.81
CA ALA A 46 -13.55 5.52 -14.16
C ALA A 46 -12.03 5.47 -13.95
N SER A 47 -11.60 4.86 -12.86
CA SER A 47 -10.20 4.61 -12.54
C SER A 47 -9.96 3.11 -12.33
N ARG A 48 -8.70 2.68 -12.30
CA ARG A 48 -8.33 1.30 -11.94
C ARG A 48 -8.77 0.91 -10.52
N THR A 49 -9.04 1.89 -9.69
CA THR A 49 -9.53 1.68 -8.32
C THR A 49 -11.00 1.25 -8.26
N VAL A 50 -11.78 1.47 -9.30
CA VAL A 50 -13.22 1.13 -9.34
C VAL A 50 -13.49 -0.36 -9.09
N PRO A 51 -12.84 -1.33 -9.77
CA PRO A 51 -13.02 -2.74 -9.48
C PRO A 51 -12.62 -3.12 -8.05
N TYR A 52 -11.59 -2.48 -7.51
CA TYR A 52 -11.13 -2.62 -6.14
C TYR A 52 -12.22 -2.17 -5.15
N LEU A 53 -12.71 -0.94 -5.30
CA LEU A 53 -13.73 -0.38 -4.42
C LEU A 53 -15.06 -1.12 -4.54
N SER A 54 -15.43 -1.57 -5.73
CA SER A 54 -16.64 -2.38 -5.94
C SER A 54 -16.59 -3.69 -5.15
N LYS A 55 -15.43 -4.35 -5.10
CA LYS A 55 -15.25 -5.57 -4.31
C LYS A 55 -15.29 -5.32 -2.80
N ILE A 56 -14.73 -4.20 -2.36
CA ILE A 56 -14.67 -3.86 -0.93
C ILE A 56 -16.00 -3.39 -0.40
N SER A 57 -16.67 -2.49 -1.14
CA SER A 57 -17.94 -1.91 -0.71
C SER A 57 -19.15 -2.82 -0.95
N GLY A 58 -18.99 -3.86 -1.79
CA GLY A 58 -20.12 -4.66 -2.28
C GLY A 58 -21.03 -3.93 -3.28
N LEU A 59 -20.69 -2.67 -3.63
CA LEU A 59 -21.43 -1.87 -4.58
C LEU A 59 -20.83 -2.01 -5.97
N HIS A 60 -21.61 -2.46 -6.96
CA HIS A 60 -21.17 -2.53 -8.35
C HIS A 60 -21.09 -1.14 -8.97
N MET A 61 -20.00 -0.41 -8.66
CA MET A 61 -19.87 1.00 -9.04
C MET A 61 -19.99 1.27 -10.53
N ALA A 62 -19.52 0.35 -11.39
CA ALA A 62 -19.63 0.50 -12.84
C ALA A 62 -21.07 0.42 -13.30
N ASP A 63 -21.88 -0.48 -12.73
CA ASP A 63 -23.30 -0.63 -13.07
C ASP A 63 -24.06 0.62 -12.62
N VAL A 64 -23.89 1.03 -11.38
CA VAL A 64 -24.51 2.27 -10.85
C VAL A 64 -24.15 3.48 -11.72
N ALA A 65 -22.88 3.62 -12.09
CA ALA A 65 -22.46 4.72 -12.95
C ALA A 65 -23.11 4.66 -14.34
N THR A 66 -23.29 3.48 -14.90
CA THR A 66 -23.95 3.31 -16.20
C THR A 66 -25.40 3.74 -16.12
N HIS A 67 -26.14 3.31 -15.11
CA HIS A 67 -27.53 3.70 -14.90
C HIS A 67 -27.67 5.22 -14.71
N VAL A 68 -26.77 5.84 -13.92
CA VAL A 68 -26.73 7.30 -13.75
C VAL A 68 -26.46 8.02 -15.07
N MET A 69 -25.54 7.51 -15.90
CA MET A 69 -25.28 8.08 -17.23
C MET A 69 -26.50 7.95 -18.17
N MET A 70 -27.30 6.92 -18.00
CA MET A 70 -28.56 6.71 -18.73
C MET A 70 -29.72 7.57 -18.21
N GLY A 71 -29.52 8.30 -17.11
CA GLY A 71 -30.46 9.26 -16.55
C GLY A 71 -31.21 8.82 -15.31
N GLU A 72 -30.88 7.65 -14.76
CA GLU A 72 -31.46 7.21 -13.50
C GLU A 72 -30.85 7.98 -12.32
N SER A 73 -31.63 8.18 -11.25
CA SER A 73 -31.14 8.84 -10.03
C SER A 73 -30.47 7.84 -9.10
N LEU A 74 -29.49 8.29 -8.30
CA LEU A 74 -28.87 7.46 -7.26
C LEU A 74 -29.90 6.91 -6.26
N GLU A 75 -30.92 7.70 -5.97
CA GLU A 75 -32.02 7.31 -5.06
C GLU A 75 -32.81 6.12 -5.61
N SER A 76 -33.16 6.13 -6.93
CA SER A 76 -33.88 5.02 -7.56
C SER A 76 -33.06 3.72 -7.59
N LEU A 77 -31.72 3.85 -7.56
CA LEU A 77 -30.79 2.73 -7.50
C LEU A 77 -30.51 2.25 -6.07
N GLY A 78 -31.18 2.82 -5.08
CA GLY A 78 -30.96 2.50 -3.65
C GLY A 78 -29.61 2.95 -3.10
N CYS A 79 -28.94 3.88 -3.78
CA CYS A 79 -27.68 4.43 -3.33
C CYS A 79 -27.94 5.61 -2.37
N ALA A 80 -27.45 5.50 -1.15
CA ALA A 80 -27.50 6.58 -0.18
C ALA A 80 -26.53 7.72 -0.54
N ASP A 81 -26.88 8.94 -0.14
CA ASP A 81 -25.95 10.07 -0.18
C ASP A 81 -24.87 9.92 0.90
N GLY A 82 -23.66 10.31 0.58
CA GLY A 82 -22.52 10.27 1.50
C GLY A 82 -21.62 9.02 1.37
N LEU A 83 -21.03 8.60 2.49
CA LEU A 83 -20.16 7.45 2.53
C LEU A 83 -20.94 6.14 2.57
N ALA A 84 -20.48 5.16 1.79
CA ALA A 84 -20.93 3.79 1.97
C ALA A 84 -20.53 3.27 3.36
N PRO A 85 -21.32 2.34 3.95
CA PRO A 85 -20.95 1.72 5.21
C PRO A 85 -19.56 1.08 5.16
N ALA A 86 -18.81 1.16 6.25
CA ALA A 86 -17.52 0.51 6.35
C ALA A 86 -17.69 -1.02 6.21
N PRO A 87 -16.87 -1.68 5.39
CA PRO A 87 -16.91 -3.13 5.25
C PRO A 87 -16.43 -3.83 6.51
N GLU A 88 -16.86 -5.09 6.72
CA GLU A 88 -16.44 -5.91 7.85
C GLU A 88 -15.01 -6.46 7.72
N TYR A 89 -14.34 -6.20 6.62
CA TYR A 89 -13.00 -6.68 6.33
C TYR A 89 -12.08 -5.55 5.89
N VAL A 90 -10.79 -5.82 6.01
CA VAL A 90 -9.72 -4.91 5.60
C VAL A 90 -9.35 -5.20 4.14
N GLY A 91 -9.33 -4.15 3.32
CA GLY A 91 -8.83 -4.21 1.96
C GLY A 91 -7.51 -3.45 1.84
N ILE A 92 -6.50 -4.09 1.25
CA ILE A 92 -5.20 -3.48 0.99
C ILE A 92 -4.92 -3.52 -0.51
N LYS A 93 -4.66 -2.35 -1.07
CA LYS A 93 -4.21 -2.20 -2.45
C LYS A 93 -2.68 -2.21 -2.49
N VAL A 94 -2.10 -3.16 -3.21
CA VAL A 94 -0.65 -3.30 -3.37
C VAL A 94 -0.27 -2.97 -4.82
N PRO A 95 0.65 -2.03 -5.07
CA PRO A 95 1.13 -1.76 -6.41
C PRO A 95 1.98 -2.92 -6.94
N VAL A 96 1.91 -3.16 -8.24
CA VAL A 96 2.77 -4.12 -8.96
C VAL A 96 3.75 -3.35 -9.82
N PHE A 97 5.01 -3.76 -9.77
CA PHE A 97 6.09 -3.18 -10.56
C PHE A 97 6.63 -4.21 -11.55
N SER A 98 7.09 -3.75 -12.70
CA SER A 98 7.66 -4.60 -13.75
C SER A 98 9.14 -4.33 -13.99
N PHE A 99 9.88 -3.86 -12.98
CA PHE A 99 11.30 -3.56 -13.11
C PHE A 99 12.12 -4.76 -13.59
N GLU A 100 11.78 -5.96 -13.12
CA GLU A 100 12.47 -7.20 -13.50
C GLU A 100 12.30 -7.56 -14.99
N LYS A 101 11.29 -7.01 -15.65
CA LYS A 101 11.00 -7.26 -17.08
C LYS A 101 11.67 -6.27 -18.01
N VAL A 102 12.22 -5.19 -17.49
CA VAL A 102 12.83 -4.11 -18.27
C VAL A 102 14.29 -3.98 -17.86
N PRO A 103 15.24 -4.44 -18.67
CA PRO A 103 16.67 -4.27 -18.42
C PRO A 103 17.00 -2.78 -18.20
N ASP A 104 17.89 -2.50 -17.27
CA ASP A 104 18.37 -1.15 -16.93
C ASP A 104 17.31 -0.17 -16.42
N ALA A 105 16.11 -0.65 -16.06
CA ALA A 105 15.09 0.20 -15.47
C ALA A 105 15.52 0.74 -14.10
N ASN A 106 15.34 2.04 -13.91
CA ASN A 106 15.55 2.66 -12.61
C ASN A 106 14.45 2.22 -11.63
N SER A 107 14.79 1.31 -10.71
CA SER A 107 13.87 0.77 -9.70
C SER A 107 13.67 1.67 -8.48
N LEU A 108 14.41 2.78 -8.37
CA LEU A 108 14.22 3.73 -7.28
C LEU A 108 12.86 4.40 -7.41
N LEU A 109 12.08 4.38 -6.33
CA LEU A 109 10.79 5.07 -6.27
C LEU A 109 11.04 6.57 -6.10
N GLY A 110 10.27 7.36 -6.85
CA GLY A 110 10.27 8.81 -6.84
C GLY A 110 8.85 9.36 -6.89
N PRO A 111 8.67 10.64 -7.18
CA PRO A 111 7.34 11.24 -7.28
C PRO A 111 6.53 10.74 -8.49
N GLU A 112 7.19 10.17 -9.50
CA GLU A 112 6.50 9.65 -10.66
C GLU A 112 5.85 8.29 -10.37
N MET A 113 4.73 8.00 -11.04
CA MET A 113 4.08 6.69 -10.98
C MET A 113 4.89 5.66 -11.78
N LYS A 114 5.50 4.69 -11.10
CA LYS A 114 6.26 3.58 -11.70
C LYS A 114 5.53 2.23 -11.66
N SER A 115 4.38 2.16 -11.01
CA SER A 115 3.58 0.94 -10.94
C SER A 115 2.95 0.63 -12.30
N THR A 116 2.97 -0.65 -12.68
CA THR A 116 2.38 -1.17 -13.93
C THR A 116 1.04 -1.86 -13.71
N GLY A 117 0.68 -2.10 -12.47
CA GLY A 117 -0.57 -2.70 -12.06
C GLY A 117 -0.83 -2.52 -10.58
N GLU A 118 -1.94 -3.06 -10.13
CA GLU A 118 -2.31 -3.09 -8.72
C GLU A 118 -3.13 -4.35 -8.42
N VAL A 119 -2.96 -4.90 -7.23
CA VAL A 119 -3.68 -6.07 -6.72
C VAL A 119 -4.35 -5.75 -5.41
N LEU A 120 -5.39 -6.53 -5.09
CA LEU A 120 -6.17 -6.39 -3.88
C LEU A 120 -5.94 -7.58 -2.95
N GLY A 121 -5.53 -7.29 -1.70
CA GLY A 121 -5.60 -8.23 -0.60
C GLY A 121 -6.81 -7.93 0.27
N ILE A 122 -7.61 -8.94 0.58
CA ILE A 122 -8.77 -8.83 1.48
C ILE A 122 -8.59 -9.82 2.63
N GLY A 123 -8.81 -9.35 3.86
CA GLY A 123 -8.72 -10.18 5.06
C GLY A 123 -9.53 -9.62 6.21
N ARG A 124 -9.73 -10.41 7.24
CA ARG A 124 -10.38 -9.94 8.48
C ARG A 124 -9.45 -9.07 9.33
N THR A 125 -8.15 -9.22 9.14
CA THR A 125 -7.12 -8.43 9.79
C THR A 125 -6.23 -7.74 8.77
N PHE A 126 -5.55 -6.65 9.20
CA PHE A 126 -4.56 -5.96 8.38
C PHE A 126 -3.45 -6.90 7.89
N THR A 127 -2.92 -7.74 8.78
CA THR A 127 -1.83 -8.68 8.44
C THR A 127 -2.26 -9.70 7.39
N GLU A 128 -3.48 -10.25 7.52
CA GLU A 128 -4.03 -11.19 6.54
C GLU A 128 -4.20 -10.54 5.17
N ALA A 129 -4.81 -9.35 5.13
CA ALA A 129 -5.03 -8.61 3.91
C ALA A 129 -3.70 -8.21 3.24
N LEU A 130 -2.71 -7.76 4.03
CA LEU A 130 -1.38 -7.41 3.54
C LEU A 130 -0.65 -8.63 2.98
N TYR A 131 -0.66 -9.75 3.69
CA TYR A 131 -0.04 -11.00 3.22
C TYR A 131 -0.62 -11.44 1.88
N LYS A 132 -1.95 -11.47 1.76
CA LYS A 132 -2.65 -11.83 0.51
C LYS A 132 -2.31 -10.85 -0.62
N GLY A 133 -2.30 -9.55 -0.33
CA GLY A 133 -1.98 -8.52 -1.31
C GLY A 133 -0.53 -8.62 -1.81
N LEU A 134 0.43 -8.78 -0.91
CA LEU A 134 1.84 -8.96 -1.27
C LEU A 134 2.06 -10.24 -2.07
N THR A 135 1.46 -11.36 -1.65
CA THR A 135 1.54 -12.63 -2.40
C THR A 135 0.97 -12.48 -3.82
N ALA A 136 -0.18 -11.82 -3.97
CA ALA A 136 -0.78 -11.54 -5.27
C ALA A 136 0.06 -10.59 -6.13
N ALA A 137 0.83 -9.70 -5.50
CA ALA A 137 1.80 -8.82 -6.19
C ALA A 137 3.09 -9.53 -6.62
N GLY A 138 3.23 -10.82 -6.31
CA GLY A 138 4.39 -11.64 -6.68
C GLY A 138 5.46 -11.76 -5.59
N PHE A 139 5.27 -11.19 -4.42
CA PHE A 139 6.18 -11.41 -3.29
C PHE A 139 6.09 -12.85 -2.82
N ARG A 140 7.24 -13.49 -2.70
CA ARG A 140 7.35 -14.86 -2.20
C ARG A 140 7.79 -14.83 -0.74
N PHE A 141 6.91 -15.29 0.13
CA PHE A 141 7.25 -15.52 1.54
C PHE A 141 7.76 -16.96 1.66
N VAL A 142 9.06 -17.11 1.85
CA VAL A 142 9.67 -18.41 2.06
C VAL A 142 9.35 -18.86 3.48
N SER A 143 8.51 -19.86 3.61
CA SER A 143 8.36 -20.58 4.87
C SER A 143 9.56 -21.51 5.01
N ALA A 144 10.38 -21.28 6.04
CA ALA A 144 11.52 -22.13 6.32
C ALA A 144 11.07 -23.47 6.97
N HIS A 145 10.38 -24.27 6.18
CA HIS A 145 10.14 -25.69 6.51
C HIS A 145 11.23 -26.51 5.81
N GLY A 146 12.42 -26.52 6.36
CA GLY A 146 13.53 -27.28 5.85
C GLY A 146 14.65 -27.34 6.89
N GLU A 147 15.46 -28.40 6.84
CA GLU A 147 16.48 -28.77 7.83
C GLU A 147 17.61 -27.76 8.00
N GLU A 148 17.83 -26.87 7.06
CA GLU A 148 18.84 -25.81 7.18
C GLU A 148 18.17 -24.51 7.64
N ARG A 149 18.73 -23.90 8.69
CA ARG A 149 18.30 -22.61 9.21
C ARG A 149 18.62 -21.52 8.18
N PRO A 150 17.64 -21.02 7.42
CA PRO A 150 17.92 -20.00 6.45
C PRO A 150 18.33 -18.71 7.16
N GLY A 151 19.42 -18.13 6.70
CA GLY A 151 19.79 -16.78 7.10
C GLY A 151 18.80 -15.75 6.57
N VAL A 152 18.45 -14.77 7.37
CA VAL A 152 17.62 -13.65 6.97
C VAL A 152 18.48 -12.42 6.78
N LEU A 153 18.56 -11.91 5.54
CA LEU A 153 19.24 -10.67 5.24
C LEU A 153 18.30 -9.48 5.48
N LEU A 154 18.66 -8.60 6.42
CA LEU A 154 17.93 -7.38 6.73
C LEU A 154 18.65 -6.18 6.08
N SER A 155 17.99 -5.52 5.15
CA SER A 155 18.47 -4.28 4.53
C SER A 155 17.47 -3.17 4.79
N VAL A 156 17.84 -2.24 5.67
CA VAL A 156 16.97 -1.13 6.11
C VAL A 156 17.76 0.17 6.20
N GLU A 157 17.07 1.29 6.15
CA GLU A 157 17.68 2.61 6.36
C GLU A 157 18.02 2.83 7.85
N ASN A 158 19.03 3.64 8.11
CA ASN A 158 19.50 3.92 9.48
C ASN A 158 18.39 4.41 10.42
N ARG A 159 17.45 5.19 9.90
CA ARG A 159 16.30 5.69 10.68
C ARG A 159 15.36 4.58 11.18
N GLN A 160 15.38 3.42 10.54
CA GLN A 160 14.53 2.27 10.84
C GLN A 160 15.23 1.25 11.75
N LEU A 161 16.51 1.44 12.09
CA LEU A 161 17.27 0.48 12.90
C LEU A 161 16.65 0.25 14.29
N GLY A 162 16.03 1.27 14.88
CA GLY A 162 15.33 1.12 16.16
C GLY A 162 14.12 0.21 16.10
N GLU A 163 13.41 0.21 14.97
CA GLU A 163 12.16 -0.55 14.78
C GLU A 163 12.42 -2.03 14.54
N ILE A 164 13.56 -2.37 13.93
CA ILE A 164 13.86 -3.78 13.60
C ILE A 164 14.38 -4.60 14.77
N GLY A 165 14.73 -3.98 15.88
CA GLY A 165 15.27 -4.70 17.05
C GLY A 165 14.32 -5.79 17.56
N GLU A 166 13.03 -5.55 17.57
CA GLU A 166 12.02 -6.55 17.93
C GLU A 166 11.93 -7.67 16.89
N LEU A 167 12.00 -7.34 15.61
CA LEU A 167 12.01 -8.32 14.53
C LEU A 167 13.22 -9.26 14.65
N VAL A 168 14.41 -8.72 14.92
CA VAL A 168 15.64 -9.50 15.11
C VAL A 168 15.47 -10.47 16.28
N ARG A 169 14.99 -9.99 17.44
CA ARG A 169 14.72 -10.85 18.60
C ARG A 169 13.75 -11.98 18.31
N ARG A 170 12.69 -11.71 17.55
CA ARG A 170 11.71 -12.72 17.13
C ARG A 170 12.31 -13.75 16.17
N LEU A 171 13.17 -13.31 15.25
CA LEU A 171 13.87 -14.21 14.33
C LEU A 171 14.88 -15.09 15.06
N ASP A 172 15.65 -14.52 16.00
CA ASP A 172 16.58 -15.27 16.85
C ASP A 172 15.84 -16.31 17.71
N ALA A 173 14.69 -15.94 18.31
CA ALA A 173 13.87 -16.87 19.08
C ALA A 173 13.33 -18.04 18.23
N GLN A 174 13.18 -17.85 16.92
CA GLN A 174 12.85 -18.89 15.95
C GLN A 174 14.06 -19.67 15.45
N GLY A 175 15.26 -19.37 15.97
CA GLY A 175 16.52 -20.01 15.58
C GLY A 175 17.02 -19.59 14.19
N LYS A 176 16.58 -18.44 13.66
CA LYS A 176 17.04 -17.90 12.38
C LYS A 176 18.23 -16.99 12.60
N HIS A 177 19.26 -17.13 11.77
CA HIS A 177 20.38 -16.20 11.77
C HIS A 177 20.05 -14.95 10.97
N THR A 178 20.22 -13.77 11.58
CA THR A 178 20.00 -12.49 10.93
C THR A 178 21.32 -11.86 10.49
N TYR A 179 21.36 -11.31 9.29
CA TYR A 179 22.50 -10.65 8.69
C TYR A 179 22.13 -9.25 8.26
N MET A 180 23.03 -8.29 8.44
CA MET A 180 22.90 -6.93 7.88
C MET A 180 24.09 -6.63 6.95
N PRO A 181 23.87 -5.95 5.82
CA PRO A 181 24.96 -5.48 4.99
C PRO A 181 25.78 -4.47 5.79
N ARG A 182 27.10 -4.74 5.89
CA ARG A 182 28.01 -3.78 6.52
C ARG A 182 28.16 -2.58 5.59
N ARG A 183 27.83 -1.38 6.05
CA ARG A 183 28.13 -0.14 5.33
C ARG A 183 29.65 0.07 5.28
N THR A 184 30.31 -0.54 4.32
CA THR A 184 31.63 -0.09 3.88
C THR A 184 31.41 1.02 2.86
N ARG A 185 32.11 2.16 3.02
CA ARG A 185 32.21 3.15 1.93
C ARG A 185 32.57 2.39 0.65
N PRO A 186 31.99 2.70 -0.50
CA PRO A 186 32.24 1.96 -1.72
C PRO A 186 33.74 2.02 -2.06
N ARG A 187 34.43 0.93 -1.86
CA ARG A 187 35.71 0.62 -2.55
C ARG A 187 35.35 -0.23 -3.74
N PRO A 188 35.81 0.11 -4.95
CA PRO A 188 35.30 -0.45 -6.20
C PRO A 188 35.65 -1.91 -6.49
N SER A 189 36.05 -2.74 -5.54
CA SER A 189 36.53 -4.10 -5.86
C SER A 189 36.45 -5.14 -4.75
N ARG A 190 35.55 -5.05 -3.78
CA ARG A 190 35.42 -6.12 -2.77
C ARG A 190 33.98 -6.67 -2.70
N PRO A 191 33.82 -8.02 -2.60
CA PRO A 191 32.53 -8.63 -2.39
C PRO A 191 31.90 -8.18 -1.07
N TRP A 192 30.57 -8.16 -1.03
CA TRP A 192 29.76 -7.77 0.13
C TRP A 192 30.16 -8.58 1.37
N ALA A 193 30.56 -7.90 2.42
CA ALA A 193 30.80 -8.53 3.72
C ALA A 193 29.54 -8.37 4.58
N TYR A 194 29.07 -9.45 5.17
CA TYR A 194 27.94 -9.50 6.07
C TYR A 194 28.43 -9.67 7.51
N THR A 195 27.78 -8.99 8.44
CA THR A 195 28.04 -9.15 9.87
C THR A 195 26.84 -9.81 10.51
N PRO A 196 26.97 -10.93 11.24
CA PRO A 196 25.88 -11.48 12.03
C PRO A 196 25.42 -10.47 13.08
N LEU A 197 24.11 -10.30 13.24
CA LEU A 197 23.53 -9.58 14.36
C LEU A 197 23.35 -10.57 15.51
N THR A 198 23.99 -10.30 16.63
CA THR A 198 23.72 -11.00 17.88
C THR A 198 22.73 -10.17 18.69
N SER A 199 21.93 -10.81 19.53
CA SER A 199 20.97 -10.15 20.45
C SER A 199 21.62 -9.23 21.48
N ASP A 200 22.95 -9.22 21.56
CA ASP A 200 23.72 -8.38 22.45
C ASP A 200 23.92 -6.98 21.85
N THR A 201 23.00 -6.08 22.17
CA THR A 201 23.03 -4.67 21.76
C THR A 201 24.07 -3.82 22.51
N SER A 202 24.87 -4.42 23.41
CA SER A 202 25.88 -3.68 24.22
C SER A 202 27.15 -3.30 23.46
N ARG A 203 27.31 -3.78 22.21
CA ARG A 203 28.44 -3.44 21.34
C ARG A 203 28.02 -2.69 20.09
N ALA A 204 27.59 -1.44 20.27
CA ALA A 204 27.57 -0.50 19.15
C ALA A 204 29.04 -0.18 18.77
N PRO A 205 29.45 -0.34 17.53
CA PRO A 205 30.79 0.08 17.12
C PRO A 205 30.87 1.60 17.11
N ARG A 206 31.93 2.13 17.69
CA ARG A 206 32.34 3.54 17.61
C ARG A 206 32.64 3.96 16.17
#